data_96ee1feef839a5a76060ac74d1a99f06
#
_entry.id   96ee1feef839a5a76060ac74d1a99f06
#
_cell.length_a   1.000
_cell.length_b   1.000
_cell.length_c   1.000
_cell.angle_alpha   90.00
_cell.angle_beta   90.00
_cell.angle_gamma   90.00
#
_symmetry.space_group_name_H-M   'P 1'
#
loop_
_entity.id
_entity.type
_entity.pdbx_description
1 polymer ?
#
loop_
_entity_poly.entity_id
_entity_poly.type
_entity_poly.pdbx_seq_one_letter_code
_entity_poly.pdbx_strand_id
1 'polypeptide(L)'
;IKHPLSPEGYYWYNIPKQAGYPFLSLVEHTNFLKPEYFGGDHILYIGDYLETDHPNFSKSDEELAEEFLPHLTKINPNFTRDWVNKIWVSKTAYAQPIPLPNHSAVIPKIETPIPGLYFASMSQVYPWDRGTNFAVEIGRRAAKLMLR
;
A
#
# COMPACT_ATOMS: atom_id res chain seq x y z
N ILE A 1 -8.05 4.28 13.72
CA ILE A 1 -8.36 3.84 15.09
C ILE A 1 -8.18 5.00 16.08
N LYS A 2 -8.80 4.90 17.28
CA LYS A 2 -8.83 5.97 18.30
C LYS A 2 -7.53 6.12 19.11
N HIS A 3 -6.77 5.06 19.24
CA HIS A 3 -5.59 4.99 20.11
C HIS A 3 -4.42 4.39 19.35
N PRO A 4 -3.16 4.73 19.70
CA PRO A 4 -2.01 4.10 19.07
C PRO A 4 -1.99 2.59 19.34
N LEU A 5 -1.66 1.81 18.29
CA LEU A 5 -1.58 0.36 18.43
C LEU A 5 -0.23 -0.07 19.04
N SER A 6 0.86 0.48 18.53
CA SER A 6 2.22 0.12 18.98
C SER A 6 2.56 0.77 20.30
N PRO A 7 2.77 0.00 21.39
CA PRO A 7 3.22 0.58 22.66
C PRO A 7 4.62 1.21 22.55
N GLU A 8 5.48 0.69 21.67
CA GLU A 8 6.84 1.15 21.44
C GLU A 8 6.94 2.24 20.37
N GLY A 9 5.84 2.55 19.67
CA GLY A 9 5.81 3.54 18.60
C GLY A 9 6.47 3.09 17.29
N TYR A 10 6.50 1.79 17.01
CA TYR A 10 7.05 1.29 15.75
C TYR A 10 6.16 1.69 14.57
N TYR A 11 6.82 2.18 13.52
CA TYR A 11 6.14 2.54 12.27
C TYR A 11 5.77 1.32 11.45
N TRP A 12 6.64 0.31 11.36
CA TRP A 12 6.50 -0.84 10.47
C TRP A 12 6.76 -2.16 11.19
N TYR A 13 5.87 -3.11 11.02
CA TYR A 13 6.01 -4.49 11.47
C TYR A 13 6.08 -5.42 10.25
N ASN A 14 7.23 -6.10 10.07
CA ASN A 14 7.32 -7.27 9.20
C ASN A 14 6.90 -8.49 9.98
N ILE A 15 5.92 -9.22 9.48
CA ILE A 15 5.31 -10.33 10.19
C ILE A 15 5.70 -11.63 9.51
N PRO A 16 6.57 -12.46 10.09
CA PRO A 16 6.94 -13.74 9.54
C PRO A 16 5.75 -14.71 9.60
N LYS A 17 5.63 -15.59 8.59
CA LYS A 17 4.53 -16.56 8.50
C LYS A 17 4.35 -17.40 9.77
N GLN A 18 5.45 -17.73 10.46
CA GLN A 18 5.45 -18.51 11.69
C GLN A 18 4.78 -17.81 12.88
N ALA A 19 4.61 -16.49 12.80
CA ALA A 19 3.93 -15.71 13.85
C ALA A 19 2.40 -15.91 13.87
N GLY A 20 1.85 -16.59 12.84
CA GLY A 20 0.43 -16.98 12.80
C GLY A 20 -0.52 -15.81 12.71
N TYR A 21 -0.15 -14.78 11.93
CA TYR A 21 -1.05 -13.71 11.51
C TYR A 21 -1.62 -14.02 10.13
N PRO A 22 -2.84 -13.57 9.81
CA PRO A 22 -3.43 -13.72 8.49
C PRO A 22 -2.96 -12.65 7.48
N PHE A 23 -1.92 -11.91 7.80
CA PHE A 23 -1.34 -10.85 6.98
C PHE A 23 0.18 -10.76 7.17
N LEU A 24 0.86 -10.18 6.19
CA LEU A 24 2.32 -10.12 6.10
C LEU A 24 2.92 -8.89 6.81
N SER A 25 2.21 -7.76 6.80
CA SER A 25 2.72 -6.50 7.30
C SER A 25 1.65 -5.66 7.97
N LEU A 26 2.10 -4.85 8.93
CA LEU A 26 1.31 -3.81 9.54
C LEU A 26 2.14 -2.53 9.59
N VAL A 27 1.53 -1.41 9.21
CA VAL A 27 2.15 -0.09 9.27
C VAL A 27 1.27 0.82 10.11
N GLU A 28 1.81 1.34 11.20
CA GLU A 28 1.17 2.40 11.96
C GLU A 28 1.68 3.76 11.46
N HIS A 29 0.97 4.29 10.46
CA HIS A 29 1.39 5.47 9.71
C HIS A 29 1.55 6.71 10.59
N THR A 30 0.75 6.81 11.62
CA THR A 30 0.76 7.93 12.56
C THR A 30 1.91 7.90 13.58
N ASN A 31 2.76 6.86 13.55
CA ASN A 31 4.07 6.90 14.20
C ASN A 31 5.15 7.58 13.33
N PHE A 32 4.83 7.90 12.06
CA PHE A 32 5.66 8.68 11.14
C PHE A 32 5.10 10.09 10.91
N LEU A 33 3.79 10.21 10.66
CA LEU A 33 3.08 11.49 10.55
C LEU A 33 2.10 11.66 11.71
N LYS A 34 2.00 12.86 12.26
CA LYS A 34 1.18 13.13 13.43
C LYS A 34 -0.32 12.89 13.18
N PRO A 35 -1.06 12.33 14.17
CA PRO A 35 -2.50 12.10 14.06
C PRO A 35 -3.33 13.35 13.72
N GLU A 36 -2.84 14.54 14.07
CA GLU A 36 -3.53 15.80 13.79
C GLU A 36 -3.77 16.03 12.29
N TYR A 37 -2.93 15.48 11.42
CA TYR A 37 -3.13 15.51 9.97
C TYR A 37 -4.30 14.63 9.51
N PHE A 38 -4.79 13.75 10.38
CA PHE A 38 -5.85 12.77 10.12
C PHE A 38 -7.06 12.96 11.04
N GLY A 39 -7.28 14.19 11.51
CA GLY A 39 -8.40 14.51 12.41
C GLY A 39 -8.26 13.95 13.83
N GLY A 40 -7.04 13.58 14.24
CA GLY A 40 -6.75 12.96 15.53
C GLY A 40 -6.80 11.44 15.51
N ASP A 41 -7.18 10.82 14.40
CA ASP A 41 -7.20 9.36 14.24
C ASP A 41 -5.79 8.78 14.02
N HIS A 42 -5.56 7.57 14.55
CA HIS A 42 -4.40 6.77 14.22
C HIS A 42 -4.68 5.92 12.98
N ILE A 43 -3.77 5.96 12.02
CA ILE A 43 -3.93 5.25 10.73
C ILE A 43 -3.08 4.00 10.72
N LEU A 44 -3.74 2.85 10.52
CA LEU A 44 -3.10 1.56 10.32
C LEU A 44 -3.29 1.10 8.88
N TYR A 45 -2.24 0.58 8.26
CA TYR A 45 -2.33 -0.24 7.06
C TYR A 45 -2.00 -1.67 7.43
N ILE A 46 -2.88 -2.60 7.07
CA ILE A 46 -2.65 -4.03 7.19
C ILE A 46 -2.64 -4.59 5.79
N GLY A 47 -1.55 -5.24 5.40
CA GLY A 47 -1.35 -5.64 4.02
C GLY A 47 -0.80 -7.05 3.85
N ASP A 48 -1.14 -7.63 2.71
CA ASP A 48 -0.59 -8.90 2.25
C ASP A 48 -0.39 -8.89 0.74
N TYR A 49 0.50 -9.77 0.26
CA TYR A 49 0.70 -10.10 -1.14
C TYR A 49 0.26 -11.56 -1.34
N LEU A 50 -0.79 -11.73 -2.12
CA LEU A 50 -1.48 -12.99 -2.31
C LEU A 50 -1.57 -13.34 -3.79
N GLU A 51 -1.63 -14.63 -4.10
CA GLU A 51 -1.97 -15.08 -5.44
C GLU A 51 -3.38 -14.64 -5.80
N THR A 52 -3.63 -14.41 -7.08
CA THR A 52 -4.89 -13.82 -7.56
C THR A 52 -6.13 -14.69 -7.35
N ASP A 53 -5.93 -15.98 -7.10
CA ASP A 53 -6.97 -16.97 -6.76
C ASP A 53 -7.17 -17.17 -5.25
N HIS A 54 -6.44 -16.43 -4.42
CA HIS A 54 -6.53 -16.56 -2.97
C HIS A 54 -7.94 -16.20 -2.47
N PRO A 55 -8.51 -16.97 -1.50
CA PRO A 55 -9.88 -16.76 -0.99
C PRO A 55 -10.19 -15.34 -0.49
N ASN A 56 -9.18 -14.62 0.00
CA ASN A 56 -9.36 -13.25 0.50
C ASN A 56 -9.83 -12.26 -0.58
N PHE A 57 -9.63 -12.56 -1.87
CA PHE A 57 -10.17 -11.73 -2.94
C PHE A 57 -11.69 -11.78 -3.04
N SER A 58 -12.30 -12.89 -2.59
CA SER A 58 -13.76 -13.11 -2.63
C SER A 58 -14.48 -12.73 -1.31
N LYS A 59 -13.74 -12.55 -0.20
CA LYS A 59 -14.32 -12.17 1.08
C LYS A 59 -14.85 -10.73 1.05
N SER A 60 -15.88 -10.46 1.84
CA SER A 60 -16.36 -9.10 2.10
C SER A 60 -15.35 -8.31 2.97
N ASP A 61 -15.55 -7.01 3.06
CA ASP A 61 -14.73 -6.14 3.91
C ASP A 61 -14.90 -6.50 5.39
N GLU A 62 -16.11 -6.85 5.78
CA GLU A 62 -16.46 -7.30 7.12
C GLU A 62 -15.78 -8.62 7.47
N GLU A 63 -15.84 -9.61 6.57
CA GLU A 63 -15.17 -10.90 6.78
C GLU A 63 -13.66 -10.76 6.96
N LEU A 64 -13.03 -9.90 6.16
CA LEU A 64 -11.60 -9.61 6.31
C LEU A 64 -11.30 -8.87 7.62
N ALA A 65 -12.15 -7.93 8.02
CA ALA A 65 -11.99 -7.22 9.27
C ALA A 65 -12.11 -8.16 10.46
N GLU A 66 -13.09 -9.06 10.46
CA GLU A 66 -13.28 -10.04 11.53
C GLU A 66 -12.13 -11.07 11.62
N GLU A 67 -11.53 -11.40 10.50
CA GLU A 67 -10.37 -12.27 10.47
C GLU A 67 -9.08 -11.56 10.95
N PHE A 68 -8.87 -10.30 10.56
CA PHE A 68 -7.60 -9.62 10.77
C PHE A 68 -7.51 -8.91 12.13
N LEU A 69 -8.56 -8.20 12.53
CA LEU A 69 -8.53 -7.35 13.72
C LEU A 69 -8.22 -8.07 15.03
N PRO A 70 -8.71 -9.30 15.30
CA PRO A 70 -8.37 -10.01 16.54
C PRO A 70 -6.87 -10.21 16.73
N HIS A 71 -6.10 -10.32 15.65
CA HIS A 71 -4.65 -10.50 15.72
C HIS A 71 -3.89 -9.24 16.18
N LEU A 72 -4.52 -8.08 16.18
CA LEU A 72 -3.93 -6.84 16.71
C LEU A 72 -3.70 -6.90 18.22
N THR A 73 -4.45 -7.75 18.94
CA THR A 73 -4.23 -8.01 20.37
C THR A 73 -2.88 -8.65 20.67
N LYS A 74 -2.24 -9.30 19.69
CA LYS A 74 -0.88 -9.83 19.83
C LYS A 74 0.19 -8.72 19.85
N ILE A 75 -0.13 -7.53 19.32
CA ILE A 75 0.73 -6.35 19.32
C ILE A 75 0.40 -5.50 20.54
N ASN A 76 -0.88 -5.22 20.75
CA ASN A 76 -1.35 -4.48 21.92
C ASN A 76 -2.48 -5.26 22.60
N PRO A 77 -2.21 -5.87 23.76
CA PRO A 77 -3.24 -6.62 24.50
C PRO A 77 -4.48 -5.80 24.90
N ASN A 78 -4.37 -4.48 24.92
CA ASN A 78 -5.50 -3.59 25.23
C ASN A 78 -6.36 -3.27 24.00
N PHE A 79 -5.96 -3.71 22.81
CA PHE A 79 -6.73 -3.45 21.59
C PHE A 79 -8.12 -4.08 21.68
N THR A 80 -9.14 -3.30 21.39
CA THR A 80 -10.52 -3.75 21.27
C THR A 80 -11.15 -3.29 19.98
N ARG A 81 -12.23 -3.94 19.54
CA ARG A 81 -12.97 -3.54 18.34
C ARG A 81 -13.48 -2.09 18.38
N ASP A 82 -13.77 -1.57 19.57
CA ASP A 82 -14.23 -0.19 19.78
C ASP A 82 -13.18 0.87 19.49
N TRP A 83 -11.91 0.49 19.35
CA TRP A 83 -10.86 1.40 18.88
C TRP A 83 -11.03 1.75 17.40
N VAL A 84 -11.70 0.91 16.63
CA VAL A 84 -11.82 1.05 15.18
C VAL A 84 -12.94 2.03 14.83
N ASN A 85 -12.58 3.18 14.27
CA ASN A 85 -13.52 4.18 13.79
C ASN A 85 -14.04 3.82 12.40
N LYS A 86 -13.14 3.44 11.48
CA LYS A 86 -13.49 3.13 10.11
C LYS A 86 -12.49 2.14 9.50
N ILE A 87 -12.97 1.37 8.53
CA ILE A 87 -12.17 0.43 7.75
C ILE A 87 -12.39 0.73 6.28
N TRP A 88 -11.32 0.64 5.51
CA TRP A 88 -11.34 0.61 4.06
C TRP A 88 -10.57 -0.63 3.62
N VAL A 89 -11.14 -1.39 2.72
CA VAL A 89 -10.48 -2.53 2.11
C VAL A 89 -10.26 -2.26 0.64
N SER A 90 -9.04 -2.50 0.18
CA SER A 90 -8.68 -2.41 -1.24
C SER A 90 -8.06 -3.73 -1.67
N LYS A 91 -8.59 -4.30 -2.74
CA LYS A 91 -8.10 -5.53 -3.36
C LYS A 91 -7.80 -5.27 -4.83
N THR A 92 -6.64 -5.71 -5.29
CA THR A 92 -6.28 -5.57 -6.70
C THR A 92 -5.39 -6.73 -7.16
N ALA A 93 -5.68 -7.28 -8.31
CA ALA A 93 -4.87 -8.31 -8.95
C ALA A 93 -3.57 -7.75 -9.56
N TYR A 94 -3.51 -6.44 -9.77
CA TYR A 94 -2.38 -5.74 -10.41
C TYR A 94 -1.84 -4.66 -9.49
N ALA A 95 -1.29 -5.06 -8.35
CA ALA A 95 -0.84 -4.13 -7.31
C ALA A 95 0.39 -3.32 -7.74
N GLN A 96 1.29 -3.92 -8.52
CA GLN A 96 2.52 -3.27 -8.96
C GLN A 96 3.09 -3.93 -10.23
N PRO A 97 3.85 -3.18 -11.04
CA PRO A 97 4.62 -3.75 -12.12
C PRO A 97 5.72 -4.70 -11.60
N ILE A 98 5.98 -5.77 -12.32
CA ILE A 98 7.10 -6.69 -12.06
C ILE A 98 8.11 -6.54 -13.19
N PRO A 99 9.24 -5.84 -12.98
CA PRO A 99 10.29 -5.74 -13.99
C PRO A 99 10.91 -7.11 -14.29
N LEU A 100 10.99 -7.45 -15.57
CA LEU A 100 11.67 -8.64 -16.04
C LEU A 100 13.15 -8.35 -16.32
N PRO A 101 13.99 -9.38 -16.52
CA PRO A 101 15.35 -9.19 -17.00
C PRO A 101 15.37 -8.35 -18.29
N ASN A 102 16.31 -7.42 -18.40
CA ASN A 102 16.41 -6.46 -19.51
C ASN A 102 15.18 -5.54 -19.68
N HIS A 103 14.47 -5.26 -18.61
CA HIS A 103 13.25 -4.41 -18.63
C HIS A 103 13.48 -3.07 -19.32
N SER A 104 14.68 -2.47 -19.19
CA SER A 104 15.06 -1.21 -19.86
C SER A 104 14.88 -1.23 -21.37
N ALA A 105 14.96 -2.40 -22.00
CA ALA A 105 14.78 -2.52 -23.46
C ALA A 105 13.30 -2.48 -23.91
N VAL A 106 12.36 -2.72 -22.97
CA VAL A 106 10.92 -2.82 -23.26
C VAL A 106 10.09 -1.74 -22.57
N ILE A 107 10.71 -0.84 -21.84
CA ILE A 107 10.02 0.29 -21.19
C ILE A 107 9.37 1.17 -22.27
N PRO A 108 8.04 1.37 -22.25
CA PRO A 108 7.38 2.24 -23.20
C PRO A 108 7.83 3.70 -23.02
N LYS A 109 7.90 4.46 -24.12
CA LYS A 109 8.19 5.89 -24.07
C LYS A 109 6.99 6.66 -23.49
N ILE A 110 7.25 7.84 -22.92
CA ILE A 110 6.18 8.75 -22.51
C ILE A 110 5.40 9.25 -23.72
N GLU A 111 6.10 9.61 -24.81
CA GLU A 111 5.49 9.96 -26.09
C GLU A 111 5.00 8.68 -26.78
N THR A 112 3.71 8.60 -27.05
CA THR A 112 3.13 7.46 -27.77
C THR A 112 3.21 7.68 -29.27
N PRO A 113 3.00 6.63 -30.10
CA PRO A 113 2.87 6.80 -31.55
C PRO A 113 1.66 7.65 -31.99
N ILE A 114 0.72 7.93 -31.11
CA ILE A 114 -0.46 8.73 -31.39
C ILE A 114 -0.15 10.19 -31.04
N PRO A 115 -0.21 11.12 -32.01
CA PRO A 115 0.04 12.54 -31.75
C PRO A 115 -0.85 13.10 -30.65
N GLY A 116 -0.26 13.80 -29.67
CA GLY A 116 -0.97 14.40 -28.54
C GLY A 116 -1.32 13.44 -27.40
N LEU A 117 -1.05 12.13 -27.53
CA LEU A 117 -1.25 11.15 -26.47
C LEU A 117 0.08 10.82 -25.78
N TYR A 118 0.10 10.95 -24.45
CA TYR A 118 1.25 10.66 -23.62
C TYR A 118 0.91 9.58 -22.59
N PHE A 119 1.91 8.74 -22.27
CA PHE A 119 1.77 7.65 -21.30
C PHE A 119 2.79 7.82 -20.18
N ALA A 120 2.31 7.99 -18.95
CA ALA A 120 3.15 8.06 -17.76
C ALA A 120 2.62 7.07 -16.71
N SER A 121 3.44 6.09 -16.34
CA SER A 121 3.05 5.00 -15.46
C SER A 121 4.25 4.53 -14.63
N MET A 122 3.97 3.96 -13.46
CA MET A 122 5.00 3.36 -12.61
C MET A 122 5.73 2.19 -13.28
N SER A 123 5.16 1.57 -14.33
CA SER A 123 5.86 0.57 -15.15
C SER A 123 7.08 1.09 -15.90
N GLN A 124 7.23 2.42 -15.99
CA GLN A 124 8.38 3.08 -16.63
C GLN A 124 9.50 3.43 -15.63
N VAL A 125 9.29 3.15 -14.34
CA VAL A 125 10.30 3.35 -13.29
C VAL A 125 11.22 2.13 -13.24
N TYR A 126 12.50 2.34 -13.56
CA TYR A 126 13.53 1.30 -13.58
C TYR A 126 14.93 1.95 -13.51
N PRO A 127 15.92 1.38 -12.84
CA PRO A 127 15.90 0.13 -12.05
C PRO A 127 15.35 0.28 -10.62
N TRP A 128 14.84 1.43 -10.29
CA TRP A 128 14.31 1.78 -8.98
C TRP A 128 12.96 1.10 -8.71
N ASP A 129 12.63 0.94 -7.44
CA ASP A 129 11.31 0.50 -7.04
C ASP A 129 10.30 1.66 -7.13
N ARG A 130 9.02 1.32 -7.12
CA ARG A 130 7.91 2.26 -7.15
C ARG A 130 7.93 3.18 -5.92
N GLY A 131 7.46 4.40 -6.08
CA GLY A 131 7.33 5.35 -4.97
C GLY A 131 6.66 6.64 -5.43
N THR A 132 6.05 7.37 -4.49
CA THR A 132 5.39 8.64 -4.77
C THR A 132 6.32 9.67 -5.41
N ASN A 133 7.60 9.70 -5.00
CA ASN A 133 8.63 10.55 -5.58
C ASN A 133 8.81 10.28 -7.09
N PHE A 134 8.85 9.01 -7.49
CA PHE A 134 8.96 8.63 -8.91
C PHE A 134 7.68 8.92 -9.69
N ALA A 135 6.51 8.77 -9.06
CA ALA A 135 5.24 9.16 -9.68
C ALA A 135 5.20 10.67 -9.98
N VAL A 136 5.66 11.50 -9.05
CA VAL A 136 5.80 12.96 -9.25
C VAL A 136 6.82 13.26 -10.35
N GLU A 137 7.96 12.58 -10.36
CA GLU A 137 9.00 12.81 -11.38
C GLU A 137 8.50 12.47 -12.79
N ILE A 138 7.89 11.29 -12.97
CA ILE A 138 7.41 10.88 -14.29
C ILE A 138 6.27 11.78 -14.79
N GLY A 139 5.39 12.23 -13.87
CA GLY A 139 4.35 13.20 -14.19
C GLY A 139 4.93 14.54 -14.66
N ARG A 140 5.97 15.03 -14.01
CA ARG A 140 6.69 16.25 -14.42
C ARG A 140 7.37 16.11 -15.78
N ARG A 141 7.94 14.93 -16.07
CA ARG A 141 8.53 14.65 -17.39
C ARG A 141 7.48 14.64 -18.49
N ALA A 142 6.32 14.01 -18.24
CA ALA A 142 5.20 14.03 -19.18
C ALA A 142 4.72 15.46 -19.45
N ALA A 143 4.49 16.25 -18.41
CA ALA A 143 4.07 17.65 -18.55
C ALA A 143 5.06 18.49 -19.36
N LYS A 144 6.37 18.32 -19.16
CA LYS A 144 7.39 19.01 -19.97
C LYS A 144 7.36 18.63 -21.45
N LEU A 145 7.01 17.40 -21.78
CA LEU A 145 6.87 16.96 -23.18
C LEU A 145 5.63 17.55 -23.84
N MET A 146 4.53 17.66 -23.07
CA MET A 146 3.25 18.24 -23.54
C MET A 146 3.33 19.74 -23.80
N LEU A 147 4.30 20.45 -23.20
CA LEU A 147 4.47 21.91 -23.32
C LEU A 147 5.49 22.29 -24.40
N ARG A 148 6.02 21.36 -25.17
CA ARG A 148 6.92 21.58 -26.31
C ARG A 148 6.12 21.74 -27.59
#